data_6daa7dc9f966bdfe0d849abfe512f8a2
#
_entry.id   6daa7dc9f966bdfe0d849abfe512f8a2
#
_cell.length_a   1.000
_cell.length_b   1.000
_cell.length_c   1.000
_cell.angle_alpha   90.00
_cell.angle_beta   90.00
_cell.angle_gamma   90.00
#
_symmetry.space_group_name_H-M   'P 1'
#
loop_
_entity.id
_entity.type
_entity.pdbx_description
1 polymer ?
#
loop_
_entity_poly.entity_id
_entity_poly.type
_entity_poly.pdbx_seq_one_letter_code
_entity_poly.pdbx_strand_id
1 'polypeptide(L)'
;MILVDSSGWIEYLAARPKAHRFARYIQGSEPLVSSAIQIYEIYKVVRRDLSEERAIEAVSALRTTTVEPLVESLALEAADIALEHGLAMADAIIFATALRHDAKIVTSDADFEGLPKVTLIR
;
A
#
# COMPACT_ATOMS: atom_id res chain seq x y z
N MET A 1 -6.13 6.69 -10.75
CA MET A 1 -5.80 6.60 -9.32
C MET A 1 -4.84 5.45 -9.10
N ILE A 2 -3.89 5.63 -8.21
CA ILE A 2 -2.86 4.65 -7.92
C ILE A 2 -2.87 4.35 -6.42
N LEU A 3 -2.74 3.06 -6.07
CA LEU A 3 -2.42 2.62 -4.72
C LEU A 3 -0.98 2.09 -4.73
N VAL A 4 -0.09 2.76 -4.02
CA VAL A 4 1.27 2.27 -3.81
C VAL A 4 1.23 1.34 -2.60
N ASP A 5 1.63 0.07 -2.79
CA ASP A 5 1.65 -0.93 -1.73
C ASP A 5 2.63 -0.54 -0.61
N SER A 6 2.44 -1.12 0.56
CA SER A 6 3.29 -0.85 1.73
C SER A 6 4.77 -1.07 1.44
N SER A 7 5.11 -2.10 0.64
CA SER A 7 6.50 -2.34 0.22
C SER A 7 7.10 -1.13 -0.49
N GLY A 8 6.33 -0.50 -1.38
CA GLY A 8 6.76 0.66 -2.13
C GLY A 8 6.93 1.91 -1.26
N TRP A 9 5.99 2.13 -0.35
CA TRP A 9 6.10 3.24 0.59
C TRP A 9 7.32 3.08 1.49
N ILE A 10 7.59 1.86 1.97
CA ILE A 10 8.75 1.58 2.83
C ILE A 10 10.05 1.82 2.06
N GLU A 11 10.16 1.33 0.82
CA GLU A 11 11.31 1.59 -0.04
C GLU A 11 11.56 3.08 -0.18
N TYR A 12 10.50 3.84 -0.46
CA TYR A 12 10.57 5.28 -0.67
C TYR A 12 10.96 6.04 0.62
N LEU A 13 10.27 5.76 1.72
CA LEU A 13 10.44 6.49 2.98
C LEU A 13 11.73 6.13 3.71
N ALA A 14 12.22 4.91 3.54
CA ALA A 14 13.45 4.43 4.16
C ALA A 14 14.67 4.56 3.24
N ALA A 15 14.53 5.22 2.09
CA ALA A 15 15.59 5.41 1.11
C ALA A 15 16.28 4.11 0.71
N ARG A 16 15.51 3.04 0.50
CA ARG A 16 16.00 1.73 0.09
C ARG A 16 16.29 1.71 -1.42
N PRO A 17 16.91 0.64 -1.95
CA PRO A 17 17.38 0.62 -3.36
C PRO A 17 16.35 0.95 -4.42
N LYS A 18 15.07 0.60 -4.22
CA LYS A 18 14.01 0.87 -5.21
C LYS A 18 13.28 2.20 -4.98
N ALA A 19 13.74 3.02 -4.04
CA ALA A 19 13.05 4.26 -3.67
C ALA A 19 12.74 5.14 -4.89
N HIS A 20 13.71 5.34 -5.78
CA HIS A 20 13.54 6.19 -6.95
C HIS A 20 12.48 5.66 -7.93
N ARG A 21 12.27 4.35 -7.97
CA ARG A 21 11.28 3.75 -8.86
C ARG A 21 9.86 3.96 -8.34
N PHE A 22 9.68 4.03 -7.02
CA PHE A 22 8.40 4.35 -6.41
C PHE A 22 8.14 5.85 -6.35
N ALA A 23 9.19 6.67 -6.24
CA ALA A 23 9.07 8.12 -6.19
C ALA A 23 8.32 8.68 -7.40
N ARG A 24 8.50 8.11 -8.57
CA ARG A 24 7.82 8.55 -9.79
C ARG A 24 6.29 8.44 -9.69
N TYR A 25 5.80 7.47 -8.93
CA TYR A 25 4.36 7.30 -8.69
C TYR A 25 3.87 8.17 -7.53
N ILE A 26 4.63 8.21 -6.44
CA ILE A 26 4.25 8.95 -5.23
C ILE A 26 4.27 10.46 -5.48
N GLN A 27 5.28 10.94 -6.19
CA GLN A 27 5.46 12.37 -6.51
C GLN A 27 4.80 12.77 -7.83
N GLY A 28 4.15 11.83 -8.51
CA GLY A 28 3.52 12.09 -9.78
C GLY A 28 2.21 12.85 -9.66
N SER A 29 1.52 13.03 -10.80
CA SER A 29 0.29 13.82 -10.87
C SER A 29 -0.99 13.00 -10.63
N GLU A 30 -0.92 11.67 -10.69
CA GLU A 30 -2.10 10.84 -10.44
C GLU A 30 -2.48 10.84 -8.95
N PRO A 31 -3.78 10.94 -8.63
CA PRO A 31 -4.24 10.84 -7.25
C PRO A 31 -3.87 9.50 -6.61
N LEU A 32 -3.50 9.54 -5.34
CA LEU A 32 -3.13 8.36 -4.58
C LEU A 32 -4.22 7.98 -3.59
N VAL A 33 -4.45 6.69 -3.45
CA VAL A 33 -5.28 6.11 -2.40
C VAL A 33 -4.44 5.15 -1.56
N SER A 34 -4.73 5.09 -0.29
CA SER A 34 -4.08 4.17 0.64
C SER A 34 -5.15 3.48 1.48
N SER A 35 -4.84 2.28 1.95
CA SER A 35 -5.68 1.59 2.92
C SER A 35 -5.23 1.93 4.34
N ALA A 36 -6.17 2.01 5.28
CA ALA A 36 -5.83 2.21 6.69
C ALA A 36 -4.87 1.15 7.23
N ILE A 37 -4.92 -0.09 6.72
CA ILE A 37 -3.99 -1.14 7.14
C ILE A 37 -2.54 -0.82 6.77
N GLN A 38 -2.32 -0.01 5.74
CA GLN A 38 -0.96 0.40 5.35
C GLN A 38 -0.36 1.33 6.39
N ILE A 39 -1.16 2.14 7.05
CA ILE A 39 -0.68 3.00 8.15
C ILE A 39 -0.09 2.13 9.26
N TYR A 40 -0.79 1.04 9.62
CA TYR A 40 -0.29 0.09 10.61
C TYR A 40 1.03 -0.55 10.15
N GLU A 41 1.06 -1.08 8.94
CA GLU A 41 2.23 -1.80 8.44
C GLU A 41 3.47 -0.89 8.34
N ILE A 42 3.27 0.29 7.74
CA ILE A 42 4.37 1.22 7.49
C ILE A 42 4.88 1.82 8.81
N TYR A 43 3.99 2.23 9.70
CA TYR A 43 4.37 2.73 11.01
C TYR A 43 5.21 1.69 11.76
N LYS A 44 4.73 0.44 11.79
CA LYS A 44 5.40 -0.65 12.50
C LYS A 44 6.81 -0.88 11.98
N VAL A 45 6.99 -0.99 10.67
CA VAL A 45 8.29 -1.28 10.05
C VAL A 45 9.25 -0.11 10.21
N VAL A 46 8.81 1.11 9.93
CA VAL A 46 9.68 2.30 10.02
C VAL A 46 10.08 2.56 11.47
N ARG A 47 9.15 2.40 12.41
CA ARG A 47 9.46 2.55 13.83
C ARG A 47 10.49 1.51 14.30
N ARG A 48 10.29 0.27 13.89
CA ARG A 48 11.23 -0.82 14.27
C ARG A 48 12.62 -0.62 13.68
N ASP A 49 12.68 -0.28 12.38
CA ASP A 49 13.95 -0.28 11.64
C ASP A 49 14.69 1.07 11.69
N LEU A 50 13.98 2.17 11.90
CA LEU A 50 14.57 3.51 11.93
C LEU A 50 14.33 4.21 13.27
N SER A 51 13.18 4.88 13.43
CA SER A 51 12.86 5.61 14.65
C SER A 51 11.37 5.93 14.73
N GLU A 52 10.91 6.32 15.93
CA GLU A 52 9.55 6.81 16.12
C GLU A 52 9.30 8.08 15.32
N GLU A 53 10.26 9.02 15.31
CA GLU A 53 10.16 10.26 14.56
C GLU A 53 9.95 10.01 13.07
N ARG A 54 10.75 9.11 12.49
CA ARG A 54 10.61 8.75 11.07
C ARG A 54 9.28 8.04 10.79
N ALA A 55 8.80 7.24 11.73
CA ALA A 55 7.50 6.56 11.60
C ALA A 55 6.35 7.57 11.59
N ILE A 56 6.41 8.59 12.44
CA ILE A 56 5.40 9.66 12.47
C ILE A 56 5.41 10.45 11.15
N GLU A 57 6.58 10.77 10.62
CA GLU A 57 6.72 11.41 9.31
C GLU A 57 6.11 10.54 8.21
N ALA A 58 6.33 9.23 8.26
CA ALA A 58 5.78 8.29 7.30
C ALA A 58 4.25 8.30 7.31
N VAL A 59 3.64 8.27 8.49
CA VAL A 59 2.18 8.35 8.63
C VAL A 59 1.66 9.67 8.07
N SER A 60 2.35 10.78 8.33
CA SER A 60 1.97 12.08 7.80
C SER A 60 1.98 12.09 6.27
N ALA A 61 2.95 11.42 5.66
CA ALA A 61 3.00 11.28 4.19
C ALA A 61 1.80 10.51 3.65
N LEU A 62 1.43 9.41 4.30
CA LEU A 62 0.26 8.63 3.87
C LEU A 62 -1.04 9.41 4.02
N ARG A 63 -1.15 10.26 5.03
CA ARG A 63 -2.34 11.08 5.25
C ARG A 63 -2.58 12.12 4.16
N THR A 64 -1.59 12.41 3.33
CA THR A 64 -1.79 13.28 2.16
C THR A 64 -2.53 12.58 1.04
N THR A 65 -2.66 11.26 1.09
CA THR A 65 -3.43 10.47 0.14
C THR A 65 -4.89 10.34 0.60
N THR A 66 -5.75 9.81 -0.27
CA THR A 66 -7.10 9.40 0.17
C THR A 66 -6.96 8.10 0.95
N VAL A 67 -7.18 8.15 2.26
CA VAL A 67 -7.06 6.96 3.11
C VAL A 67 -8.44 6.31 3.27
N GLU A 68 -8.58 5.08 2.77
CA GLU A 68 -9.81 4.31 2.91
C GLU A 68 -9.83 3.61 4.27
N PRO A 69 -10.83 3.86 5.11
CA PRO A 69 -10.91 3.19 6.41
C PRO A 69 -11.29 1.72 6.26
N LEU A 70 -10.82 0.90 7.20
CA LEU A 70 -11.20 -0.51 7.26
C LEU A 70 -12.54 -0.63 7.98
N VAL A 71 -13.62 -0.60 7.20
CA VAL A 71 -14.98 -0.79 7.71
C VAL A 71 -15.46 -2.20 7.42
N GLU A 72 -16.60 -2.59 8.02
CA GLU A 72 -17.13 -3.95 7.91
C GLU A 72 -17.27 -4.42 6.46
N SER A 73 -17.86 -3.58 5.60
CA SER A 73 -18.08 -3.97 4.19
C SER A 73 -16.76 -4.22 3.46
N LEU A 74 -15.74 -3.43 3.72
CA LEU A 74 -14.43 -3.64 3.12
C LEU A 74 -13.78 -4.93 3.66
N ALA A 75 -13.94 -5.22 4.94
CA ALA A 75 -13.43 -6.44 5.55
C ALA A 75 -14.04 -7.69 4.90
N LEU A 76 -15.34 -7.68 4.63
CA LEU A 76 -16.03 -8.80 3.97
C LEU A 76 -15.55 -8.97 2.53
N GLU A 77 -15.42 -7.89 1.78
CA GLU A 77 -14.87 -7.92 0.42
C GLU A 77 -13.45 -8.49 0.41
N ALA A 78 -12.61 -8.06 1.36
CA ALA A 78 -11.25 -8.54 1.47
C ALA A 78 -11.19 -10.03 1.80
N ALA A 79 -12.10 -10.52 2.65
CA ALA A 79 -12.18 -11.94 2.98
C ALA A 79 -12.48 -12.79 1.75
N ASP A 80 -13.43 -12.36 0.91
CA ASP A 80 -13.75 -13.04 -0.34
C ASP A 80 -12.55 -13.06 -1.29
N ILE A 81 -11.84 -11.94 -1.40
CA ILE A 81 -10.63 -11.82 -2.22
C ILE A 81 -9.52 -12.73 -1.71
N ALA A 82 -9.35 -12.81 -0.40
CA ALA A 82 -8.34 -13.68 0.21
C ALA A 82 -8.58 -15.14 -0.16
N LEU A 83 -9.82 -15.58 -0.13
CA LEU A 83 -10.19 -16.96 -0.50
C LEU A 83 -10.02 -17.20 -2.00
N GLU A 84 -10.40 -16.25 -2.83
CA GLU A 84 -10.33 -16.38 -4.28
C GLU A 84 -8.89 -16.42 -4.79
N HIS A 85 -8.03 -15.55 -4.26
CA HIS A 85 -6.66 -15.37 -4.77
C HIS A 85 -5.57 -15.94 -3.86
N GLY A 86 -5.92 -16.48 -2.71
CA GLY A 86 -4.93 -17.01 -1.78
C GLY A 86 -4.06 -15.95 -1.13
N LEU A 87 -4.59 -14.74 -0.89
CA LEU A 87 -3.84 -13.63 -0.32
C LEU A 87 -3.89 -13.65 1.22
N ALA A 88 -2.80 -13.20 1.83
CA ALA A 88 -2.77 -12.93 3.26
C ALA A 88 -3.69 -11.74 3.58
N MET A 89 -4.07 -11.62 4.85
CA MET A 89 -5.07 -10.64 5.30
C MET A 89 -4.75 -9.20 4.86
N ALA A 90 -3.54 -8.72 5.13
CA ALA A 90 -3.18 -7.34 4.78
C ALA A 90 -3.22 -7.10 3.28
N ASP A 91 -2.68 -8.02 2.50
CA ASP A 91 -2.66 -7.92 1.04
C ASP A 91 -4.07 -7.93 0.46
N ALA A 92 -4.96 -8.77 1.02
CA ALA A 92 -6.35 -8.83 0.60
C ALA A 92 -7.08 -7.51 0.87
N ILE A 93 -6.84 -6.89 2.03
CA ILE A 93 -7.43 -5.59 2.39
C ILE A 93 -6.92 -4.49 1.44
N ILE A 94 -5.63 -4.50 1.13
CA ILE A 94 -5.03 -3.55 0.19
C ILE A 94 -5.64 -3.72 -1.20
N PHE A 95 -5.75 -4.95 -1.68
CA PHE A 95 -6.34 -5.24 -2.99
C PHE A 95 -7.81 -4.82 -3.06
N ALA A 96 -8.58 -5.10 -2.00
CA ALA A 96 -9.98 -4.68 -1.90
C ALA A 96 -10.12 -3.16 -1.94
N THR A 97 -9.20 -2.44 -1.26
CA THR A 97 -9.17 -0.98 -1.29
C THR A 97 -8.94 -0.47 -2.70
N ALA A 98 -7.97 -1.03 -3.41
CA ALA A 98 -7.68 -0.65 -4.79
C ALA A 98 -8.89 -0.89 -5.72
N LEU A 99 -9.55 -2.04 -5.59
CA LEU A 99 -10.75 -2.34 -6.37
C LEU A 99 -11.87 -1.33 -6.11
N ARG A 100 -12.08 -0.96 -4.85
CA ARG A 100 -13.14 -0.01 -4.47
C ARG A 100 -12.94 1.35 -5.13
N HIS A 101 -11.71 1.75 -5.36
CA HIS A 101 -11.35 3.03 -5.97
C HIS A 101 -10.97 2.92 -7.46
N ASP A 102 -11.11 1.74 -8.04
CA ASP A 102 -10.65 1.45 -9.40
C ASP A 102 -9.20 1.88 -9.62
N ALA A 103 -8.36 1.64 -8.60
CA ALA A 103 -6.97 2.05 -8.60
C ALA A 103 -6.06 0.93 -9.10
N LYS A 104 -4.96 1.34 -9.73
CA LYS A 104 -3.87 0.43 -10.09
C LYS A 104 -2.94 0.28 -8.88
N ILE A 105 -2.53 -0.95 -8.58
CA ILE A 105 -1.56 -1.23 -7.51
C ILE A 105 -0.15 -1.18 -8.08
N VAL A 106 0.74 -0.46 -7.40
CA VAL A 106 2.18 -0.44 -7.70
C VAL A 106 2.90 -1.05 -6.49
N THR A 107 3.61 -2.15 -6.71
CA THR A 107 4.19 -2.94 -5.62
C THR A 107 5.49 -3.62 -6.04
N SER A 108 6.34 -3.96 -5.09
CA SER A 108 7.48 -4.87 -5.30
C SER A 108 7.23 -6.25 -4.69
N ASP A 109 6.05 -6.48 -4.13
CA ASP A 109 5.69 -7.76 -3.52
C ASP A 109 5.17 -8.74 -4.56
N ALA A 110 5.89 -9.86 -4.74
CA ALA A 110 5.53 -10.90 -5.70
C ALA A 110 4.18 -11.56 -5.40
N ASP A 111 3.65 -11.44 -4.18
CA ASP A 111 2.34 -12.00 -3.83
C ASP A 111 1.20 -11.38 -4.65
N PHE A 112 1.40 -10.17 -5.19
CA PHE A 112 0.43 -9.52 -6.08
C PHE A 112 0.62 -9.88 -7.55
N GLU A 113 1.66 -10.63 -7.91
CA GLU A 113 1.95 -10.96 -9.30
C GLU A 113 0.80 -11.72 -9.94
N GLY A 114 0.42 -11.31 -11.14
CA GLY A 114 -0.66 -11.96 -11.88
C GLY A 114 -2.06 -11.47 -11.57
N LEU A 115 -2.23 -10.64 -10.55
CA LEU A 115 -3.53 -10.04 -10.24
C LEU A 115 -3.83 -8.87 -11.21
N PRO A 116 -5.12 -8.59 -11.51
CA PRO A 116 -5.47 -7.52 -12.42
C PRO A 116 -5.06 -6.14 -11.89
N LYS A 117 -4.67 -5.25 -12.80
CA LYS A 117 -4.27 -3.88 -12.50
C LYS A 117 -3.10 -3.76 -11.53
N VAL A 118 -2.16 -4.69 -11.58
CA VAL A 118 -0.94 -4.65 -10.77
C VAL A 118 0.27 -4.36 -11.65
N THR A 119 1.06 -3.37 -11.23
CA THR A 119 2.38 -3.09 -11.78
C THR A 119 3.41 -3.56 -10.77
N LEU A 120 4.17 -4.58 -11.13
CA LEU A 120 5.21 -5.13 -10.26
C LEU A 120 6.55 -4.47 -10.56
N ILE A 121 7.13 -3.85 -9.53
CA ILE A 121 8.47 -3.24 -9.58
C ILE A 121 9.49 -4.30 -9.17
N ARG A 122 10.35 -4.69 -10.09
CA ARG A 122 11.33 -5.76 -9.85
C ARG A 122 12.70 -5.23 -9.43
#